data_df90e9fe9dc0b68770b8b6f20fa020bd
#
_entry.id   df90e9fe9dc0b68770b8b6f20fa020bd
#
_cell.length_a   1.000
_cell.length_b   1.000
_cell.length_c   1.000
_cell.angle_alpha   90.00
_cell.angle_beta   90.00
_cell.angle_gamma   90.00
#
_symmetry.space_group_name_H-M   'P 1'
#
loop_
_entity.id
_entity.type
_entity.pdbx_description
1 polymer ?
#
loop_
_entity_poly.entity_id
_entity_poly.type
_entity_poly.pdbx_seq_one_letter_code
_entity_poly.pdbx_strand_id
1 'polypeptide(L)'
;MKKKTYLMIPFLLLLPWTTEACSDEPELDTTPVMPEQPSLPGGEESDNENGGENMETRTIRLKISGKTFTATLVDNSSTQALKALLAKGDLAIRMEDYARMEKVGPIGTTLPRNDEQISTGPGDLILYQGRYFVIYYGRNSYSLTRLGKIDNVTESELKAALGDGDVTVTLSLGESN
;
A
#
# COMPACT_ATOMS: atom_id res chain seq x y z
N MET A 1 1.67 23.79 -45.32
CA MET A 1 2.18 22.41 -45.09
C MET A 1 3.66 22.52 -44.88
N LYS A 2 4.17 22.40 -43.64
CA LYS A 2 5.62 22.38 -43.34
C LYS A 2 5.92 21.08 -42.64
N LYS A 3 6.58 20.17 -43.34
CA LYS A 3 7.07 18.88 -42.82
C LYS A 3 8.30 19.14 -41.95
N LYS A 4 8.23 18.80 -40.64
CA LYS A 4 9.42 18.76 -39.76
C LYS A 4 10.04 17.36 -39.84
N THR A 5 11.21 17.30 -40.42
CA THR A 5 12.06 16.11 -40.45
C THR A 5 12.81 16.01 -39.13
N TYR A 6 12.59 14.94 -38.36
CA TYR A 6 13.40 14.63 -37.20
C TYR A 6 14.57 13.74 -37.59
N LEU A 7 15.77 14.24 -37.37
CA LEU A 7 17.04 13.55 -37.61
C LEU A 7 17.30 12.64 -36.39
N MET A 8 17.28 11.32 -36.62
CA MET A 8 17.70 10.33 -35.62
C MET A 8 19.23 10.27 -35.61
N ILE A 9 19.81 10.49 -34.43
CA ILE A 9 21.22 10.24 -34.15
C ILE A 9 21.29 8.97 -33.28
N PRO A 10 21.92 7.88 -33.74
CA PRO A 10 22.18 6.73 -32.87
C PRO A 10 23.47 6.99 -32.08
N PHE A 11 23.32 7.09 -30.76
CA PHE A 11 24.48 7.17 -29.85
C PHE A 11 24.82 5.75 -29.39
N LEU A 12 25.83 5.18 -30.05
CA LEU A 12 26.41 3.88 -29.73
C LEU A 12 27.48 4.08 -28.64
N LEU A 13 27.20 3.74 -27.39
CA LEU A 13 28.20 3.70 -26.32
C LEU A 13 28.59 2.25 -26.03
N LEU A 14 29.76 1.87 -26.54
CA LEU A 14 30.49 0.66 -26.15
C LEU A 14 31.14 0.87 -24.79
N LEU A 15 30.79 0.06 -23.79
CA LEU A 15 31.52 -0.05 -22.53
C LEU A 15 32.29 -1.37 -22.50
N PRO A 16 33.59 -1.37 -22.15
CA PRO A 16 34.36 -2.59 -22.04
C PRO A 16 34.10 -3.33 -20.74
N TRP A 17 33.96 -4.65 -20.85
CA TRP A 17 33.98 -5.60 -19.75
C TRP A 17 35.39 -5.70 -19.20
N THR A 18 35.55 -5.49 -17.90
CA THR A 18 36.74 -5.93 -17.16
C THR A 18 36.34 -7.07 -16.24
N THR A 19 36.85 -8.24 -16.54
CA THR A 19 36.87 -9.41 -15.66
C THR A 19 38.07 -9.29 -14.74
N GLU A 20 37.84 -9.39 -13.42
CA GLU A 20 38.91 -9.77 -12.49
C GLU A 20 38.41 -10.91 -11.61
N ALA A 21 39.20 -11.97 -11.67
CA ALA A 21 39.01 -13.22 -10.97
C ALA A 21 40.06 -13.38 -9.85
N CYS A 22 39.71 -14.24 -8.89
CA CYS A 22 40.59 -14.92 -7.90
C CYS A 22 41.11 -14.07 -6.74
N SER A 23 41.21 -14.53 -5.55
CA SER A 23 41.33 -15.90 -4.97
C SER A 23 41.33 -15.87 -3.46
N ASP A 24 41.06 -17.07 -2.92
CA ASP A 24 41.57 -17.66 -1.68
C ASP A 24 40.87 -17.39 -0.37
N GLU A 25 40.17 -18.47 0.05
CA GLU A 25 39.95 -18.83 1.45
C GLU A 25 41.29 -19.12 2.15
N PRO A 26 41.34 -18.97 3.50
CA PRO A 26 41.40 -20.18 4.29
C PRO A 26 40.40 -20.19 5.46
N GLU A 27 39.89 -21.39 5.65
CA GLU A 27 39.17 -21.83 6.83
C GLU A 27 39.99 -21.63 8.13
N LEU A 28 39.33 -21.11 9.16
CA LEU A 28 39.76 -21.33 10.53
C LEU A 28 38.53 -21.64 11.40
N ASP A 29 38.40 -22.93 11.63
CA ASP A 29 37.61 -23.55 12.67
C ASP A 29 37.93 -22.94 14.04
N THR A 30 36.94 -22.31 14.67
CA THR A 30 36.91 -22.14 16.13
C THR A 30 35.47 -22.06 16.61
N THR A 31 34.96 -23.19 17.06
CA THR A 31 33.82 -23.25 17.97
C THR A 31 34.17 -22.57 19.30
N PRO A 32 33.37 -21.65 19.81
CA PRO A 32 33.32 -21.33 21.23
C PRO A 32 32.11 -22.02 21.90
N VAL A 33 32.46 -22.74 22.87
CA VAL A 33 31.69 -23.41 23.93
C VAL A 33 30.64 -22.46 24.51
N MET A 34 29.37 -22.92 24.61
CA MET A 34 28.31 -22.34 25.42
C MET A 34 28.68 -22.37 26.91
N PRO A 35 28.49 -21.31 27.67
CA PRO A 35 28.32 -21.41 29.11
C PRO A 35 26.85 -21.62 29.45
N GLU A 36 26.65 -22.55 30.38
CA GLU A 36 25.38 -22.96 30.94
C GLU A 36 24.57 -21.81 31.56
N GLN A 37 23.27 -21.88 31.33
CA GLN A 37 22.24 -21.05 31.92
C GLN A 37 21.90 -21.55 33.33
N PRO A 38 21.83 -20.69 34.34
CA PRO A 38 21.15 -21.06 35.58
C PRO A 38 19.65 -20.86 35.43
N SER A 39 18.92 -21.92 35.64
CA SER A 39 17.48 -21.96 35.84
C SER A 39 17.09 -21.23 37.13
N LEU A 40 16.11 -20.32 37.02
CA LEU A 40 15.36 -19.81 38.17
C LEU A 40 13.85 -19.88 37.88
N PRO A 41 13.05 -20.05 38.93
CA PRO A 41 11.74 -20.64 38.88
C PRO A 41 10.62 -19.64 38.75
N GLY A 42 9.53 -20.11 38.18
CA GLY A 42 8.12 -19.76 38.37
C GLY A 42 7.73 -18.35 38.72
N GLY A 43 6.78 -17.86 37.99
CA GLY A 43 6.04 -16.66 38.38
C GLY A 43 5.15 -16.14 37.27
N GLU A 44 3.89 -16.55 37.38
CA GLU A 44 2.69 -15.81 37.01
C GLU A 44 2.36 -15.66 35.53
N GLU A 45 1.43 -16.49 35.14
CA GLU A 45 0.49 -16.26 34.04
C GLU A 45 -0.12 -14.87 34.20
N SER A 46 0.21 -13.97 33.30
CA SER A 46 -0.58 -12.78 33.07
C SER A 46 -1.39 -13.05 31.82
N ASP A 47 -2.57 -13.57 32.01
CA ASP A 47 -3.65 -13.51 31.05
C ASP A 47 -3.87 -12.04 30.70
N ASN A 48 -3.22 -11.58 29.66
CA ASN A 48 -3.59 -10.31 29.05
C ASN A 48 -4.58 -10.60 27.92
N GLU A 49 -5.83 -10.87 28.33
CA GLU A 49 -6.98 -10.75 27.45
C GLU A 49 -7.04 -9.29 26.96
N ASN A 50 -6.39 -8.99 25.88
CA ASN A 50 -6.61 -7.78 25.11
C ASN A 50 -6.99 -8.14 23.67
N GLY A 51 -8.00 -8.99 23.52
CA GLY A 51 -8.58 -9.40 22.25
C GLY A 51 -9.72 -8.51 21.75
N GLY A 52 -10.09 -7.44 22.47
CA GLY A 52 -11.28 -6.64 22.20
C GLY A 52 -11.07 -5.30 21.50
N GLU A 53 -9.86 -4.77 21.43
CA GLU A 53 -9.67 -3.35 21.04
C GLU A 53 -9.41 -3.09 19.56
N ASN A 54 -9.34 -4.09 18.69
CA ASN A 54 -8.73 -3.85 17.38
C ASN A 54 -9.66 -3.97 16.17
N MET A 55 -10.94 -4.30 16.31
CA MET A 55 -11.85 -4.37 15.15
C MET A 55 -12.41 -3.00 14.76
N GLU A 56 -12.72 -2.16 15.72
CA GLU A 56 -13.32 -0.83 15.47
C GLU A 56 -12.36 0.16 14.81
N THR A 57 -11.05 0.01 15.02
CA THR A 57 -10.03 0.87 14.45
C THR A 57 -9.56 0.47 13.05
N ARG A 58 -10.10 -0.63 12.48
CA ARG A 58 -9.71 -1.13 11.14
C ARG A 58 -10.63 -0.67 10.03
N THR A 59 -11.72 0.01 10.32
CA THR A 59 -12.65 0.46 9.30
C THR A 59 -12.51 1.94 9.00
N ILE A 60 -12.67 2.27 7.72
CA ILE A 60 -12.84 3.65 7.25
C ILE A 60 -14.10 3.75 6.43
N ARG A 61 -14.62 4.96 6.31
CA ARG A 61 -15.73 5.27 5.40
C ARG A 61 -15.22 6.06 4.21
N LEU A 62 -15.76 5.73 3.05
CA LEU A 62 -15.53 6.44 1.79
C LEU A 62 -16.87 7.00 1.32
N LYS A 63 -16.98 8.33 1.24
CA LYS A 63 -18.11 8.99 0.62
C LYS A 63 -17.77 9.30 -0.82
N ILE A 64 -18.53 8.72 -1.77
CA ILE A 64 -18.33 8.80 -3.22
C ILE A 64 -19.65 9.17 -3.87
N SER A 65 -19.75 10.31 -4.53
CA SER A 65 -20.95 10.76 -5.25
C SER A 65 -22.24 10.63 -4.43
N GLY A 66 -22.17 10.99 -3.13
CA GLY A 66 -23.31 10.93 -2.21
C GLY A 66 -23.60 9.56 -1.59
N LYS A 67 -22.93 8.48 -2.03
CA LYS A 67 -22.99 7.16 -1.41
C LYS A 67 -21.87 7.00 -0.40
N THR A 68 -22.12 6.26 0.69
CA THR A 68 -21.11 5.90 1.69
C THR A 68 -20.82 4.41 1.62
N PHE A 69 -19.56 4.08 1.55
CA PHE A 69 -19.03 2.72 1.58
C PHE A 69 -18.17 2.56 2.83
N THR A 70 -18.18 1.36 3.41
CA THR A 70 -17.23 0.96 4.45
C THR A 70 -16.10 0.18 3.80
N ALA A 71 -14.90 0.35 4.32
CA ALA A 71 -13.76 -0.44 3.90
C ALA A 71 -12.98 -0.95 5.11
N THR A 72 -12.54 -2.20 5.03
CA THR A 72 -11.69 -2.84 6.03
C THR A 72 -10.22 -2.66 5.63
N LEU A 73 -9.43 -2.09 6.52
CA LEU A 73 -8.00 -1.88 6.34
C LEU A 73 -7.20 -3.13 6.75
N VAL A 74 -6.11 -3.40 6.04
CA VAL A 74 -5.09 -4.37 6.47
C VAL A 74 -4.23 -3.75 7.58
N ASP A 75 -3.50 -4.58 8.31
CA ASP A 75 -2.60 -4.11 9.36
C ASP A 75 -1.17 -3.97 8.82
N ASN A 76 -0.77 -2.72 8.57
CA ASN A 76 0.59 -2.35 8.18
C ASN A 76 0.89 -0.89 8.56
N SER A 77 2.14 -0.47 8.46
CA SER A 77 2.57 0.89 8.81
C SER A 77 1.89 1.97 7.96
N SER A 78 1.52 1.66 6.71
CA SER A 78 0.82 2.60 5.82
C SER A 78 -0.60 2.90 6.32
N THR A 79 -1.33 1.87 6.75
CA THR A 79 -2.69 2.01 7.27
C THR A 79 -2.72 2.67 8.65
N GLN A 80 -1.71 2.40 9.49
CA GLN A 80 -1.54 3.09 10.76
C GLN A 80 -1.33 4.59 10.54
N ALA A 81 -0.46 4.97 9.58
CA ALA A 81 -0.24 6.37 9.22
C ALA A 81 -1.48 7.02 8.58
N LEU A 82 -2.22 6.28 7.74
CA LEU A 82 -3.48 6.75 7.17
C LEU A 82 -4.53 7.02 8.28
N LYS A 83 -4.70 6.10 9.23
CA LYS A 83 -5.60 6.29 10.38
C LYS A 83 -5.19 7.51 11.22
N ALA A 84 -3.90 7.69 11.48
CA ALA A 84 -3.39 8.87 12.20
C ALA A 84 -3.64 10.19 11.44
N LEU A 85 -3.65 10.15 10.10
CA LEU A 85 -4.03 11.29 9.27
C LEU A 85 -5.53 11.57 9.39
N LEU A 86 -6.37 10.56 9.27
CA LEU A 86 -7.83 10.67 9.36
C LEU A 86 -8.32 11.03 10.78
N ALA A 87 -7.56 10.72 11.82
CA ALA A 87 -7.85 11.17 13.20
C ALA A 87 -7.76 12.69 13.36
N LYS A 88 -7.10 13.40 12.44
CA LYS A 88 -7.03 14.87 12.43
C LYS A 88 -8.20 15.51 11.68
N GLY A 89 -8.99 14.73 10.97
CA GLY A 89 -10.17 15.15 10.22
C GLY A 89 -10.32 14.38 8.91
N ASP A 90 -11.49 14.57 8.31
CA ASP A 90 -11.82 13.94 7.02
C ASP A 90 -10.86 14.39 5.91
N LEU A 91 -10.54 13.48 5.01
CA LEU A 91 -9.64 13.73 3.88
C LEU A 91 -10.41 13.66 2.57
N ALA A 92 -10.59 14.81 1.90
CA ALA A 92 -11.17 14.87 0.56
C ALA A 92 -10.07 14.75 -0.50
N ILE A 93 -10.17 13.75 -1.36
CA ILE A 93 -9.21 13.45 -2.42
C ILE A 93 -9.92 13.59 -3.76
N ARG A 94 -9.44 14.51 -4.61
CA ARG A 94 -9.83 14.54 -6.01
C ARG A 94 -9.04 13.45 -6.74
N MET A 95 -9.76 12.56 -7.38
CA MET A 95 -9.22 11.39 -8.06
C MET A 95 -9.54 11.46 -9.56
N GLU A 96 -8.56 11.13 -10.37
CA GLU A 96 -8.66 11.03 -11.82
C GLU A 96 -8.79 9.58 -12.26
N ASP A 97 -9.41 9.35 -13.42
CA ASP A 97 -9.48 8.02 -14.01
C ASP A 97 -8.15 7.64 -14.65
N TYR A 98 -7.63 6.46 -14.34
CA TYR A 98 -6.43 5.96 -14.97
C TYR A 98 -6.67 4.60 -15.61
N ALA A 99 -6.34 4.52 -16.90
CA ALA A 99 -6.39 3.31 -17.74
C ALA A 99 -7.74 2.56 -17.71
N ARG A 100 -8.84 3.20 -17.31
CA ARG A 100 -10.18 2.59 -17.14
C ARG A 100 -10.17 1.38 -16.21
N MET A 101 -9.33 1.40 -15.18
CA MET A 101 -9.25 0.32 -14.19
C MET A 101 -9.13 0.82 -12.75
N GLU A 102 -8.77 2.09 -12.55
CA GLU A 102 -8.57 2.65 -11.22
C GLU A 102 -8.84 4.16 -11.17
N LYS A 103 -9.18 4.66 -9.98
CA LYS A 103 -9.17 6.09 -9.66
C LYS A 103 -7.94 6.37 -8.80
N VAL A 104 -7.21 7.44 -9.15
CA VAL A 104 -5.94 7.81 -8.52
C VAL A 104 -6.00 9.27 -8.08
N GLY A 105 -5.63 9.56 -6.83
CA GLY A 105 -5.58 10.92 -6.32
C GLY A 105 -4.52 11.12 -5.23
N PRO A 106 -3.90 12.31 -5.13
CA PRO A 106 -2.87 12.58 -4.14
C PRO A 106 -3.45 12.69 -2.73
N ILE A 107 -2.80 12.04 -1.75
CA ILE A 107 -3.17 12.11 -0.32
C ILE A 107 -2.79 13.48 0.30
N GLY A 108 -1.89 14.23 -0.33
CA GLY A 108 -1.38 15.50 0.20
C GLY A 108 -0.19 15.35 1.16
N THR A 109 0.22 14.14 1.45
CA THR A 109 1.41 13.83 2.29
C THR A 109 2.05 12.52 1.82
N THR A 110 3.17 12.15 2.43
CA THR A 110 3.82 10.85 2.18
C THR A 110 3.60 9.92 3.36
N LEU A 111 3.14 8.70 3.08
CA LEU A 111 2.95 7.63 4.05
C LEU A 111 4.04 6.55 3.86
N PRO A 112 4.35 5.76 4.89
CA PRO A 112 5.22 4.59 4.75
C PRO A 112 4.74 3.64 3.66
N ARG A 113 5.65 2.94 3.00
CA ARG A 113 5.35 1.95 1.97
C ARG A 113 5.57 0.55 2.50
N ASN A 114 4.70 -0.37 2.07
CA ASN A 114 4.78 -1.81 2.31
C ASN A 114 4.52 -2.53 0.98
N ASP A 115 5.35 -2.25 -0.02
CA ASP A 115 5.12 -2.73 -1.37
C ASP A 115 5.40 -4.22 -1.50
N GLU A 116 4.43 -4.92 -2.06
CA GLU A 116 4.48 -6.34 -2.37
C GLU A 116 3.96 -6.58 -3.78
N GLN A 117 4.41 -7.65 -4.44
CA GLN A 117 3.83 -8.08 -5.71
C GLN A 117 2.43 -8.64 -5.46
N ILE A 118 1.41 -7.88 -5.83
CA ILE A 118 0.02 -8.25 -5.59
C ILE A 118 -0.83 -8.14 -6.86
N SER A 119 -1.92 -8.89 -6.90
CA SER A 119 -3.01 -8.69 -7.86
C SER A 119 -4.12 -7.91 -7.19
N THR A 120 -4.67 -6.94 -7.91
CA THR A 120 -5.78 -6.09 -7.46
C THR A 120 -7.06 -6.43 -8.21
N GLY A 121 -8.18 -6.07 -7.62
CA GLY A 121 -9.51 -6.20 -8.18
C GLY A 121 -10.47 -5.13 -7.65
N PRO A 122 -11.75 -5.17 -8.08
CA PRO A 122 -12.72 -4.17 -7.66
C PRO A 122 -12.83 -4.04 -6.14
N GLY A 123 -12.79 -2.80 -5.66
CA GLY A 123 -12.83 -2.44 -4.24
C GLY A 123 -11.48 -2.40 -3.53
N ASP A 124 -10.40 -2.87 -4.15
CA ASP A 124 -9.08 -2.80 -3.51
C ASP A 124 -8.62 -1.35 -3.36
N LEU A 125 -8.16 -1.03 -2.15
CA LEU A 125 -7.59 0.26 -1.77
C LEU A 125 -6.08 0.14 -1.69
N ILE A 126 -5.38 1.01 -2.42
CA ILE A 126 -3.93 0.94 -2.60
C ILE A 126 -3.29 2.28 -2.28
N LEU A 127 -2.10 2.23 -1.72
CA LEU A 127 -1.17 3.35 -1.66
C LEU A 127 -0.10 3.16 -2.74
N TYR A 128 -0.07 4.06 -3.71
CA TYR A 128 0.93 4.05 -4.76
C TYR A 128 2.01 5.08 -4.48
N GLN A 129 3.27 4.66 -4.55
CA GLN A 129 4.47 5.49 -4.30
C GLN A 129 4.46 6.26 -2.95
N GLY A 130 3.69 5.80 -1.97
CA GLY A 130 3.57 6.46 -0.67
C GLY A 130 2.76 7.76 -0.69
N ARG A 131 2.21 8.19 -1.82
CA ARG A 131 1.59 9.52 -1.99
C ARG A 131 0.21 9.50 -2.64
N TYR A 132 -0.15 8.46 -3.36
CA TYR A 132 -1.39 8.39 -4.09
C TYR A 132 -2.32 7.35 -3.48
N PHE A 133 -3.54 7.76 -3.18
CA PHE A 133 -4.62 6.86 -2.84
C PHE A 133 -5.26 6.37 -4.14
N VAL A 134 -5.45 5.06 -4.24
CA VAL A 134 -5.96 4.40 -5.44
C VAL A 134 -7.14 3.51 -5.08
N ILE A 135 -8.22 3.60 -5.85
CA ILE A 135 -9.38 2.70 -5.77
C ILE A 135 -9.44 1.91 -7.07
N TYR A 136 -9.21 0.62 -6.99
CA TYR A 136 -9.35 -0.26 -8.13
C TYR A 136 -10.83 -0.61 -8.38
N TYR A 137 -11.25 -0.53 -9.63
CA TYR A 137 -12.53 -1.07 -10.10
C TYR A 137 -12.33 -2.05 -11.28
N GLY A 138 -11.11 -2.14 -11.80
CA GLY A 138 -10.63 -3.15 -12.73
C GLY A 138 -9.60 -4.05 -12.05
N ARG A 139 -8.75 -4.69 -12.85
CA ARG A 139 -7.71 -5.63 -12.39
C ARG A 139 -6.32 -5.16 -12.81
N ASN A 140 -5.34 -5.35 -11.94
CA ASN A 140 -3.93 -5.08 -12.20
C ASN A 140 -3.06 -6.09 -11.42
N SER A 141 -1.78 -6.19 -11.78
CA SER A 141 -0.78 -6.95 -11.00
C SER A 141 0.52 -6.16 -11.04
N TYR A 142 0.93 -5.68 -9.87
CA TYR A 142 2.10 -4.80 -9.74
C TYR A 142 2.65 -4.83 -8.30
N SER A 143 3.83 -4.23 -8.10
CA SER A 143 4.39 -4.00 -6.76
C SER A 143 3.72 -2.79 -6.13
N LEU A 144 2.84 -3.02 -5.16
CA LEU A 144 1.93 -2.04 -4.57
C LEU A 144 1.80 -2.24 -3.06
N THR A 145 1.50 -1.18 -2.35
CA THR A 145 1.13 -1.24 -0.93
C THR A 145 -0.39 -1.35 -0.79
N ARG A 146 -0.87 -2.47 -0.26
CA ARG A 146 -2.29 -2.65 0.04
C ARG A 146 -2.67 -1.84 1.29
N LEU A 147 -3.73 -1.06 1.20
CA LEU A 147 -4.36 -0.38 2.34
C LEU A 147 -5.56 -1.15 2.88
N GLY A 148 -6.33 -1.78 2.00
CA GLY A 148 -7.53 -2.50 2.42
C GLY A 148 -8.46 -2.80 1.25
N LYS A 149 -9.74 -2.98 1.57
CA LYS A 149 -10.78 -3.27 0.58
C LYS A 149 -12.11 -2.69 1.00
N ILE A 150 -12.88 -2.18 0.03
CA ILE A 150 -14.29 -1.78 0.23
C ILE A 150 -15.12 -3.04 0.43
N ASP A 151 -15.89 -3.04 1.52
CA ASP A 151 -16.69 -4.19 1.93
C ASP A 151 -17.96 -4.32 1.08
N ASN A 152 -18.31 -5.56 0.76
CA ASN A 152 -19.59 -5.92 0.13
C ASN A 152 -19.98 -5.08 -1.10
N VAL A 153 -19.01 -4.64 -1.89
CA VAL A 153 -19.23 -3.86 -3.11
C VAL A 153 -19.05 -4.71 -4.35
N THR A 154 -19.97 -4.62 -5.28
CA THR A 154 -19.82 -5.20 -6.63
C THR A 154 -19.06 -4.23 -7.54
N GLU A 155 -18.42 -4.77 -8.59
CA GLU A 155 -17.75 -3.96 -9.61
C GLU A 155 -18.71 -2.93 -10.24
N SER A 156 -19.94 -3.34 -10.52
CA SER A 156 -20.98 -2.49 -11.12
C SER A 156 -21.36 -1.31 -10.20
N GLU A 157 -21.59 -1.58 -8.92
CA GLU A 157 -21.92 -0.54 -7.94
C GLU A 157 -20.79 0.44 -7.76
N LEU A 158 -19.55 -0.05 -7.70
CA LEU A 158 -18.38 0.77 -7.55
C LEU A 158 -18.15 1.67 -8.78
N LYS A 159 -18.25 1.10 -9.99
CA LYS A 159 -18.17 1.87 -11.24
C LYS A 159 -19.26 2.95 -11.32
N ALA A 160 -20.50 2.61 -10.95
CA ALA A 160 -21.60 3.57 -10.92
C ALA A 160 -21.37 4.72 -9.93
N ALA A 161 -20.73 4.46 -8.79
CA ALA A 161 -20.40 5.49 -7.81
C ALA A 161 -19.22 6.36 -8.24
N LEU A 162 -18.18 5.74 -8.80
CA LEU A 162 -16.95 6.42 -9.24
C LEU A 162 -17.16 7.24 -10.53
N GLY A 163 -18.07 6.82 -11.41
CA GLY A 163 -18.30 7.46 -12.71
C GLY A 163 -17.12 7.34 -13.68
N ASP A 164 -17.29 7.86 -14.90
CA ASP A 164 -16.29 7.76 -15.98
C ASP A 164 -15.19 8.83 -15.91
N GLY A 165 -15.43 9.93 -15.20
CA GLY A 165 -14.50 11.06 -15.11
C GLY A 165 -13.84 11.19 -13.72
N ASP A 166 -13.40 12.39 -13.42
CA ASP A 166 -12.88 12.75 -12.11
C ASP A 166 -13.96 12.63 -11.04
N VAL A 167 -13.57 12.21 -9.85
CA VAL A 167 -14.46 12.11 -8.71
C VAL A 167 -13.76 12.61 -7.44
N THR A 168 -14.53 13.21 -6.53
CA THR A 168 -14.01 13.50 -5.18
C THR A 168 -14.48 12.40 -4.22
N VAL A 169 -13.52 11.80 -3.55
CA VAL A 169 -13.75 10.80 -2.51
C VAL A 169 -13.38 11.42 -1.17
N THR A 170 -14.29 11.36 -0.20
CA THR A 170 -13.98 11.78 1.18
C THR A 170 -13.79 10.55 2.05
N LEU A 171 -12.61 10.47 2.67
CA LEU A 171 -12.27 9.43 3.63
C LEU A 171 -12.50 9.94 5.05
N SER A 172 -13.07 9.11 5.92
CA SER A 172 -13.19 9.36 7.36
C SER A 172 -12.93 8.07 8.14
N LEU A 173 -12.59 8.18 9.42
CA LEU A 173 -12.56 7.00 10.30
C LEU A 173 -13.96 6.39 10.40
N GLY A 174 -14.02 5.07 10.54
CA GLY A 174 -15.25 4.39 10.90
C GLY A 174 -15.70 4.87 12.29
N GLU A 175 -17.03 4.98 12.53
CA GLU A 175 -17.52 5.22 13.86
C GLU A 175 -17.34 3.95 14.69
N SER A 176 -16.87 4.11 15.92
CA SER A 176 -17.03 3.10 16.96
C SER A 176 -18.52 3.01 17.29
N ASN A 177 -19.13 1.86 17.08
CA ASN A 177 -20.47 1.58 17.58
C ASN A 177 -20.42 1.27 19.07
#